data_e92d511aa9d71af71431b7cf7658a254
#
_entry.id   e92d511aa9d71af71431b7cf7658a254
#
_cell.length_a   1.000
_cell.length_b   1.000
_cell.length_c   1.000
_cell.angle_alpha   90.00
_cell.angle_beta   90.00
_cell.angle_gamma   90.00
#
_symmetry.space_group_name_H-M   'P 1'
#
loop_
_entity.id
_entity.type
_entity.pdbx_description
1 polymer ?
#
loop_
_entity_poly.entity_id
_entity_poly.type
_entity_poly.pdbx_seq_one_letter_code
_entity_poly.pdbx_strand_id
1 'polypeptide(L)'
;MCVVGNGFARVRVPGGSPPPPFAAELAQTEAAARAAGRGIWAKGDPPRRVVNDLTRDPQKAKAFFPFLQRGGLTRAQVEFVISGGRMKLLTDRDGAAILFSLAGVRCPRAPDAGAAEALAFQRLHLTHRTVDVEVDSVEPRSGVFLGALHVATQGAAAQGAAASAPRVSLALLLVEAGLAYVVSSVDTRPDARQLRAAEAAARAAKKGLWETFVEPEAPVAAAAQEPTRAFVTVTDVVDGSRLYLQMCDDPELVRMQAALSDVSGDDAFAPAPGTLCCGRFTGDDAWYRAFVVAVRGEAYDVYYCDFGALRSCIVVSTYV
;
A
#
# COMPACT_ATOMS: atom_id res chain seq x y z
N MET A 1 -29.32 -27.21 15.31
CA MET A 1 -30.75 -26.77 15.17
C MET A 1 -30.91 -25.61 14.20
N CYS A 2 -30.20 -24.47 14.31
CA CYS A 2 -30.43 -23.30 13.43
C CYS A 2 -30.33 -23.54 11.91
N VAL A 3 -29.39 -24.38 11.46
CA VAL A 3 -29.17 -24.64 10.01
C VAL A 3 -30.36 -25.41 9.39
N VAL A 4 -30.82 -26.44 10.08
CA VAL A 4 -31.96 -27.26 9.65
C VAL A 4 -33.28 -26.46 9.75
N GLY A 5 -33.50 -25.72 10.84
CA GLY A 5 -34.69 -24.90 11.04
C GLY A 5 -34.84 -23.74 10.05
N ASN A 6 -33.74 -23.24 9.50
CA ASN A 6 -33.74 -22.26 8.41
C ASN A 6 -33.76 -22.89 7.00
N GLY A 7 -33.82 -24.23 6.91
CA GLY A 7 -33.92 -24.96 5.64
C GLY A 7 -32.64 -25.01 4.83
N PHE A 8 -31.46 -24.81 5.45
CA PHE A 8 -30.15 -24.86 4.74
C PHE A 8 -29.49 -26.24 4.74
N ALA A 9 -30.07 -27.22 5.45
CA ALA A 9 -29.57 -28.59 5.46
C ALA A 9 -30.73 -29.59 5.49
N ARG A 10 -30.45 -30.81 4.98
CA ARG A 10 -31.32 -31.97 5.10
C ARG A 10 -30.78 -32.91 6.18
N VAL A 11 -31.68 -33.50 6.92
CA VAL A 11 -31.34 -34.56 7.88
C VAL A 11 -31.10 -35.86 7.15
N ARG A 12 -29.94 -36.45 7.31
CA ARG A 12 -29.60 -37.77 6.79
C ARG A 12 -29.31 -38.71 7.95
N VAL A 13 -30.16 -39.72 8.09
CA VAL A 13 -29.91 -40.79 9.06
C VAL A 13 -29.16 -41.89 8.31
N PRO A 14 -27.95 -42.28 8.75
CA PRO A 14 -27.21 -43.39 8.14
C PRO A 14 -27.99 -44.70 8.34
N GLY A 15 -28.17 -45.47 7.24
CA GLY A 15 -28.75 -46.82 7.36
C GLY A 15 -27.76 -47.76 8.07
N GLY A 16 -28.25 -48.54 9.06
CA GLY A 16 -27.48 -49.56 9.73
C GLY A 16 -26.93 -49.21 11.14
N SER A 17 -27.09 -47.98 11.60
CA SER A 17 -26.79 -47.55 12.97
C SER A 17 -28.02 -47.04 13.70
N PRO A 18 -28.16 -47.23 15.01
CA PRO A 18 -29.26 -46.66 15.74
C PRO A 18 -29.23 -45.11 15.58
N PRO A 19 -30.39 -44.48 15.37
CA PRO A 19 -30.45 -43.03 15.18
C PRO A 19 -29.96 -42.30 16.45
N PRO A 20 -29.16 -41.22 16.34
CA PRO A 20 -28.75 -40.44 17.49
C PRO A 20 -29.97 -39.84 18.22
N PRO A 21 -29.89 -39.61 19.55
CA PRO A 21 -31.05 -39.18 20.36
C PRO A 21 -31.71 -37.89 19.87
N PHE A 22 -31.00 -37.04 19.16
CA PHE A 22 -31.50 -35.77 18.60
C PHE A 22 -32.05 -35.90 17.17
N ALA A 23 -32.04 -37.11 16.55
CA ALA A 23 -32.47 -37.30 15.17
C ALA A 23 -33.96 -36.96 14.98
N ALA A 24 -34.80 -37.33 15.95
CA ALA A 24 -36.24 -37.05 15.91
C ALA A 24 -36.53 -35.51 15.93
N GLU A 25 -35.81 -34.77 16.78
CA GLU A 25 -35.95 -33.31 16.84
C GLU A 25 -35.48 -32.64 15.55
N LEU A 26 -34.37 -33.12 14.98
CA LEU A 26 -33.89 -32.61 13.68
C LEU A 26 -34.86 -32.87 12.58
N ALA A 27 -35.47 -34.07 12.54
CA ALA A 27 -36.48 -34.42 11.54
C ALA A 27 -37.77 -33.56 11.67
N GLN A 28 -38.22 -33.29 12.88
CA GLN A 28 -39.32 -32.36 13.13
C GLN A 28 -38.98 -30.93 12.68
N THR A 29 -37.76 -30.48 12.99
CA THR A 29 -37.26 -29.14 12.60
C THR A 29 -37.16 -29.02 11.07
N GLU A 30 -36.72 -30.09 10.36
CA GLU A 30 -36.70 -30.14 8.91
C GLU A 30 -38.13 -30.12 8.32
N ALA A 31 -39.05 -30.90 8.87
CA ALA A 31 -40.43 -30.91 8.43
C ALA A 31 -41.11 -29.53 8.57
N ALA A 32 -40.84 -28.83 9.68
CA ALA A 32 -41.32 -27.45 9.90
C ALA A 32 -40.70 -26.47 8.89
N ALA A 33 -39.40 -26.57 8.61
CA ALA A 33 -38.73 -25.72 7.63
C ALA A 33 -39.27 -25.98 6.20
N ARG A 34 -39.56 -27.24 5.87
CA ARG A 34 -40.15 -27.66 4.59
C ARG A 34 -41.58 -27.15 4.44
N ALA A 35 -42.40 -27.28 5.47
CA ALA A 35 -43.78 -26.75 5.47
C ALA A 35 -43.81 -25.23 5.32
N ALA A 36 -42.87 -24.52 5.96
CA ALA A 36 -42.72 -23.08 5.85
C ALA A 36 -42.04 -22.61 4.55
N GLY A 37 -41.56 -23.49 3.68
CA GLY A 37 -40.89 -23.18 2.41
C GLY A 37 -39.58 -22.40 2.62
N ARG A 38 -38.81 -22.72 3.68
CA ARG A 38 -37.57 -22.00 4.00
C ARG A 38 -36.35 -22.62 3.29
N GLY A 39 -35.39 -21.77 2.92
CA GLY A 39 -34.11 -22.18 2.34
C GLY A 39 -34.23 -23.04 1.10
N ILE A 40 -33.70 -24.28 1.11
CA ILE A 40 -33.76 -25.24 -0.04
C ILE A 40 -35.18 -25.70 -0.38
N TRP A 41 -36.15 -25.44 0.48
CA TRP A 41 -37.55 -25.75 0.29
C TRP A 41 -38.38 -24.57 -0.24
N ALA A 42 -37.75 -23.39 -0.45
CA ALA A 42 -38.43 -22.22 -0.98
C ALA A 42 -38.86 -22.45 -2.43
N LYS A 43 -40.08 -22.03 -2.76
CA LYS A 43 -40.59 -22.06 -4.13
C LYS A 43 -40.09 -20.82 -4.86
N GLY A 44 -39.13 -20.97 -5.75
CA GLY A 44 -38.55 -19.91 -6.56
C GLY A 44 -37.04 -19.78 -6.36
N ASP A 45 -36.39 -19.09 -7.29
CA ASP A 45 -34.96 -18.78 -7.17
C ASP A 45 -34.71 -17.89 -5.96
N PRO A 46 -33.75 -18.24 -5.10
CA PRO A 46 -33.39 -17.35 -3.99
C PRO A 46 -32.92 -15.99 -4.55
N PRO A 47 -33.21 -14.89 -3.86
CA PRO A 47 -32.76 -13.57 -4.28
C PRO A 47 -31.23 -13.59 -4.42
N ARG A 48 -30.74 -13.42 -5.64
CA ARG A 48 -29.29 -13.36 -5.89
C ARG A 48 -28.75 -12.06 -5.31
N ARG A 49 -27.86 -12.17 -4.34
CA ARG A 49 -27.10 -11.00 -3.88
C ARG A 49 -26.14 -10.60 -5.00
N VAL A 50 -26.42 -9.49 -5.66
CA VAL A 50 -25.52 -8.91 -6.65
C VAL A 50 -24.38 -8.23 -5.89
N VAL A 51 -23.18 -8.76 -6.06
CA VAL A 51 -21.96 -8.16 -5.48
C VAL A 51 -21.34 -7.24 -6.54
N ASN A 52 -21.16 -5.98 -6.20
CA ASN A 52 -20.42 -5.03 -7.04
C ASN A 52 -18.91 -5.24 -6.81
N ASP A 53 -18.26 -5.99 -7.68
CA ASP A 53 -16.82 -6.28 -7.56
C ASP A 53 -15.97 -5.11 -8.08
N LEU A 54 -15.38 -4.36 -7.15
CA LEU A 54 -14.48 -3.24 -7.42
C LEU A 54 -12.99 -3.64 -7.35
N THR A 55 -12.70 -4.92 -7.06
CA THR A 55 -11.33 -5.37 -6.80
C THR A 55 -10.45 -5.47 -8.04
N ARG A 56 -11.07 -5.55 -9.23
CA ARG A 56 -10.38 -5.79 -10.50
C ARG A 56 -10.28 -4.57 -11.39
N ASP A 57 -11.03 -3.52 -11.09
CA ASP A 57 -11.15 -2.34 -11.94
C ASP A 57 -10.88 -1.06 -11.13
N PRO A 58 -9.67 -0.48 -11.24
CA PRO A 58 -9.31 0.74 -10.53
C PRO A 58 -10.18 1.94 -10.90
N GLN A 59 -10.70 2.01 -12.13
CA GLN A 59 -11.56 3.11 -12.57
C GLN A 59 -12.92 3.04 -11.88
N LYS A 60 -13.50 1.84 -11.78
CA LYS A 60 -14.74 1.62 -11.03
C LYS A 60 -14.55 1.92 -9.54
N ALA A 61 -13.42 1.48 -8.95
CA ALA A 61 -13.08 1.78 -7.57
C ALA A 61 -13.02 3.28 -7.32
N LYS A 62 -12.33 4.03 -8.18
CA LYS A 62 -12.25 5.48 -8.13
C LYS A 62 -13.61 6.17 -8.28
N ALA A 63 -14.44 5.71 -9.20
CA ALA A 63 -15.78 6.26 -9.40
C ALA A 63 -16.70 5.99 -8.19
N PHE A 64 -16.51 4.87 -7.51
CA PHE A 64 -17.31 4.47 -6.34
C PHE A 64 -16.81 5.09 -5.02
N PHE A 65 -15.57 5.58 -4.96
CA PHE A 65 -14.95 6.15 -3.77
C PHE A 65 -15.79 7.27 -3.10
N PRO A 66 -16.33 8.28 -3.81
CA PRO A 66 -17.11 9.33 -3.18
C PRO A 66 -18.38 8.82 -2.49
N PHE A 67 -18.88 7.67 -2.96
CA PHE A 67 -20.06 7.02 -2.37
C PHE A 67 -19.73 6.36 -1.03
N LEU A 68 -18.61 5.63 -0.96
CA LEU A 68 -18.12 5.03 0.29
C LEU A 68 -17.71 6.12 1.30
N GLN A 69 -17.02 7.17 0.85
CA GLN A 69 -16.58 8.26 1.72
C GLN A 69 -17.77 8.97 2.38
N ARG A 70 -18.83 9.28 1.62
CA ARG A 70 -20.07 9.86 2.19
C ARG A 70 -20.79 8.93 3.16
N GLY A 71 -20.60 7.63 3.02
CA GLY A 71 -21.14 6.62 3.92
C GLY A 71 -20.51 6.66 5.31
N GLY A 72 -19.32 7.24 5.47
CA GLY A 72 -18.58 7.28 6.74
C GLY A 72 -18.25 5.86 7.22
N LEU A 73 -18.40 5.65 8.54
CA LEU A 73 -18.15 4.35 9.14
C LEU A 73 -19.16 3.30 8.64
N THR A 74 -18.67 2.34 7.87
CA THR A 74 -19.49 1.32 7.20
C THR A 74 -19.12 -0.08 7.72
N ARG A 75 -20.13 -0.90 7.97
CA ARG A 75 -19.92 -2.31 8.33
C ARG A 75 -19.54 -3.12 7.11
N ALA A 76 -18.52 -3.96 7.26
CA ALA A 76 -18.03 -4.84 6.21
C ALA A 76 -17.66 -6.22 6.77
N GLN A 77 -17.69 -7.23 5.93
CA GLN A 77 -17.21 -8.56 6.22
C GLN A 77 -15.83 -8.77 5.58
N VAL A 78 -14.88 -9.30 6.33
CA VAL A 78 -13.56 -9.66 5.79
C VAL A 78 -13.68 -10.99 5.07
N GLU A 79 -13.59 -10.97 3.74
CA GLU A 79 -13.62 -12.19 2.93
C GLU A 79 -12.27 -12.90 2.94
N PHE A 80 -11.19 -12.13 2.75
CA PHE A 80 -9.86 -12.69 2.63
C PHE A 80 -8.77 -11.70 3.05
N VAL A 81 -7.74 -12.18 3.77
CA VAL A 81 -6.53 -11.42 4.12
C VAL A 81 -5.42 -11.80 3.15
N ILE A 82 -5.00 -10.84 2.32
CA ILE A 82 -4.02 -11.03 1.25
C ILE A 82 -2.59 -10.95 1.80
N SER A 83 -2.31 -9.92 2.59
CA SER A 83 -1.00 -9.68 3.23
C SER A 83 -1.20 -8.98 4.57
N GLY A 84 -0.13 -8.79 5.32
CA GLY A 84 -0.15 -8.08 6.61
C GLY A 84 -0.73 -6.65 6.58
N GLY A 85 -1.00 -6.07 5.43
CA GLY A 85 -1.61 -4.73 5.31
C GLY A 85 -2.74 -4.65 4.28
N ARG A 86 -3.06 -5.74 3.58
CA ARG A 86 -4.05 -5.71 2.49
C ARG A 86 -5.06 -6.83 2.62
N MET A 87 -6.33 -6.52 2.46
CA MET A 87 -7.45 -7.45 2.61
C MET A 87 -8.56 -7.18 1.61
N LYS A 88 -9.40 -8.18 1.37
CA LYS A 88 -10.63 -8.06 0.60
C LYS A 88 -11.81 -7.97 1.55
N LEU A 89 -12.61 -6.94 1.40
CA LEU A 89 -13.78 -6.66 2.22
C LEU A 89 -15.04 -6.67 1.36
N LEU A 90 -16.14 -7.13 1.94
CA LEU A 90 -17.48 -7.02 1.37
C LEU A 90 -18.29 -6.08 2.27
N THR A 91 -18.69 -4.93 1.74
CA THR A 91 -19.49 -3.95 2.49
C THR A 91 -20.94 -4.44 2.61
N ASP A 92 -21.52 -4.31 3.82
CA ASP A 92 -22.88 -4.79 4.06
C ASP A 92 -23.93 -3.91 3.39
N ARG A 93 -23.73 -2.58 3.45
CA ARG A 93 -24.68 -1.60 2.96
C ARG A 93 -24.82 -1.64 1.44
N ASP A 94 -23.70 -1.66 0.74
CA ASP A 94 -23.67 -1.43 -0.70
C ASP A 94 -23.41 -2.72 -1.50
N GLY A 95 -23.13 -3.82 -0.79
CA GLY A 95 -22.77 -5.08 -1.41
C GLY A 95 -21.53 -4.98 -2.30
N ALA A 96 -20.61 -4.05 -2.00
CA ALA A 96 -19.41 -3.82 -2.78
C ALA A 96 -18.24 -4.65 -2.22
N ALA A 97 -17.57 -5.39 -3.10
CA ALA A 97 -16.31 -6.06 -2.79
C ALA A 97 -15.15 -5.11 -3.13
N ILE A 98 -14.36 -4.76 -2.12
CA ILE A 98 -13.27 -3.80 -2.21
C ILE A 98 -11.93 -4.40 -1.77
N LEU A 99 -10.82 -3.94 -2.37
CA LEU A 99 -9.49 -4.13 -1.82
C LEU A 99 -9.22 -2.98 -0.84
N PHE A 100 -8.86 -3.34 0.38
CA PHE A 100 -8.63 -2.37 1.45
C PHE A 100 -7.24 -2.52 2.04
N SER A 101 -6.63 -1.40 2.41
CA SER A 101 -5.36 -1.34 3.15
C SER A 101 -5.46 -0.32 4.26
N LEU A 102 -4.76 -0.57 5.36
CA LEU A 102 -4.74 0.32 6.50
C LEU A 102 -3.98 1.60 6.16
N ALA A 103 -4.55 2.75 6.50
CA ALA A 103 -3.88 4.04 6.41
C ALA A 103 -3.03 4.30 7.66
N GLY A 104 -1.93 5.05 7.49
CA GLY A 104 -1.05 5.46 8.59
C GLY A 104 -0.06 4.40 9.08
N VAL A 105 -0.21 3.13 8.65
CA VAL A 105 0.69 2.05 9.04
C VAL A 105 1.12 1.22 7.84
N ARG A 106 2.29 0.61 7.94
CA ARG A 106 2.85 -0.28 6.93
C ARG A 106 3.30 -1.59 7.58
N CYS A 107 2.72 -2.69 7.16
CA CYS A 107 3.16 -4.02 7.55
C CYS A 107 4.25 -4.54 6.60
N PRO A 108 5.17 -5.37 7.08
CA PRO A 108 6.16 -6.02 6.23
C PRO A 108 5.49 -6.91 5.18
N ARG A 109 6.15 -7.07 4.05
CA ARG A 109 5.69 -7.93 2.95
C ARG A 109 6.72 -9.00 2.68
N ALA A 110 6.28 -10.18 2.30
CA ALA A 110 7.20 -11.21 1.87
C ALA A 110 8.13 -10.67 0.75
N PRO A 111 9.45 -10.89 0.83
CA PRO A 111 10.16 -11.80 1.76
C PRO A 111 10.62 -11.16 3.09
N ASP A 112 10.19 -9.96 3.46
CA ASP A 112 10.67 -9.25 4.65
C ASP A 112 10.39 -10.03 5.94
N ALA A 113 11.28 -9.87 6.93
CA ALA A 113 11.09 -10.44 8.27
C ALA A 113 9.79 -9.90 8.89
N GLY A 114 9.09 -10.75 9.65
CA GLY A 114 7.82 -10.39 10.30
C GLY A 114 6.59 -10.42 9.37
N ALA A 115 6.76 -10.66 8.06
CA ALA A 115 5.64 -10.69 7.12
C ALA A 115 4.67 -11.84 7.40
N ALA A 116 5.20 -13.01 7.77
CA ALA A 116 4.41 -14.19 8.09
C ALA A 116 3.62 -14.00 9.40
N GLU A 117 4.24 -13.42 10.40
CA GLU A 117 3.63 -13.12 11.70
C GLU A 117 2.52 -12.08 11.55
N ALA A 118 2.76 -10.98 10.82
CA ALA A 118 1.77 -9.96 10.55
C ALA A 118 0.56 -10.54 9.79
N LEU A 119 0.78 -11.42 8.81
CA LEU A 119 -0.28 -12.10 8.09
C LEU A 119 -1.05 -13.07 8.98
N ALA A 120 -0.36 -13.87 9.80
CA ALA A 120 -0.97 -14.81 10.72
C ALA A 120 -1.83 -14.10 11.78
N PHE A 121 -1.33 -13.01 12.35
CA PHE A 121 -2.05 -12.16 13.28
C PHE A 121 -3.37 -11.64 12.65
N GLN A 122 -3.28 -11.08 11.46
CA GLN A 122 -4.47 -10.57 10.79
C GLN A 122 -5.48 -11.67 10.43
N ARG A 123 -5.00 -12.83 9.95
CA ARG A 123 -5.89 -13.96 9.66
C ARG A 123 -6.64 -14.44 10.89
N LEU A 124 -5.95 -14.52 12.04
CA LEU A 124 -6.56 -14.92 13.32
C LEU A 124 -7.65 -13.93 13.76
N HIS A 125 -7.42 -12.64 13.58
CA HIS A 125 -8.31 -11.60 14.09
C HIS A 125 -9.40 -11.16 13.12
N LEU A 126 -9.22 -11.40 11.80
CA LEU A 126 -10.08 -10.79 10.78
C LEU A 126 -10.87 -11.79 9.93
N THR A 127 -10.32 -13.00 9.66
CA THR A 127 -10.95 -13.90 8.68
C THR A 127 -12.40 -14.19 9.02
N HIS A 128 -13.29 -13.92 8.05
CA HIS A 128 -14.74 -14.09 8.16
C HIS A 128 -15.41 -13.31 9.30
N ARG A 129 -14.73 -12.28 9.83
CA ARG A 129 -15.33 -11.42 10.86
C ARG A 129 -15.94 -10.17 10.25
N THR A 130 -16.93 -9.65 10.96
CA THR A 130 -17.51 -8.33 10.68
C THR A 130 -16.68 -7.25 11.33
N VAL A 131 -16.33 -6.24 10.56
CA VAL A 131 -15.50 -5.10 10.95
C VAL A 131 -16.21 -3.80 10.59
N ASP A 132 -15.82 -2.70 11.22
CA ASP A 132 -16.23 -1.37 10.79
C ASP A 132 -15.07 -0.70 10.06
N VAL A 133 -15.36 -0.13 8.89
CA VAL A 133 -14.40 0.45 7.98
C VAL A 133 -14.78 1.89 7.66
N GLU A 134 -13.81 2.77 7.74
CA GLU A 134 -13.90 4.14 7.27
C GLU A 134 -12.87 4.33 6.16
N VAL A 135 -13.33 4.83 5.01
CA VAL A 135 -12.50 4.97 3.81
C VAL A 135 -12.05 6.42 3.66
N ASP A 136 -10.73 6.66 3.72
CA ASP A 136 -10.13 7.99 3.64
C ASP A 136 -9.77 8.36 2.19
N SER A 137 -9.24 7.40 1.44
CA SER A 137 -8.75 7.63 0.07
C SER A 137 -8.75 6.35 -0.76
N VAL A 138 -8.48 6.49 -2.07
CA VAL A 138 -8.29 5.39 -3.00
C VAL A 138 -7.01 5.60 -3.79
N GLU A 139 -6.19 4.56 -3.91
CA GLU A 139 -4.98 4.59 -4.71
C GLU A 139 -5.33 4.56 -6.20
N PRO A 140 -4.97 5.61 -6.98
CA PRO A 140 -5.46 5.77 -8.36
C PRO A 140 -5.02 4.65 -9.32
N ARG A 141 -3.85 4.04 -9.08
CA ARG A 141 -3.27 3.02 -9.97
C ARG A 141 -3.81 1.63 -9.70
N SER A 142 -3.97 1.27 -8.43
CA SER A 142 -4.35 -0.08 -8.02
C SER A 142 -5.83 -0.22 -7.66
N GLY A 143 -6.54 0.88 -7.39
CA GLY A 143 -7.92 0.85 -6.92
C GLY A 143 -8.07 0.37 -5.48
N VAL A 144 -6.98 0.33 -4.70
CA VAL A 144 -7.01 -0.05 -3.29
C VAL A 144 -7.52 1.11 -2.45
N PHE A 145 -8.51 0.85 -1.63
CA PHE A 145 -9.03 1.82 -0.66
C PHE A 145 -8.14 1.84 0.58
N LEU A 146 -7.86 3.03 1.06
CA LEU A 146 -7.06 3.31 2.25
C LEU A 146 -7.96 3.92 3.33
N GLY A 147 -7.75 3.51 4.58
CA GLY A 147 -8.56 4.05 5.66
C GLY A 147 -8.34 3.39 7.01
N ALA A 148 -9.28 3.61 7.93
CA ALA A 148 -9.30 2.98 9.24
C ALA A 148 -10.16 1.72 9.24
N LEU A 149 -9.76 0.72 10.02
CA LEU A 149 -10.51 -0.50 10.25
C LEU A 149 -10.57 -0.79 11.75
N HIS A 150 -11.79 -1.02 12.24
CA HIS A 150 -12.06 -1.28 13.65
C HIS A 150 -12.62 -2.69 13.84
N VAL A 151 -12.04 -3.42 14.79
CA VAL A 151 -12.46 -4.77 15.17
C VAL A 151 -13.15 -4.78 16.52
N ALA A 152 -14.10 -5.67 16.71
CA ALA A 152 -14.68 -5.89 18.05
C ALA A 152 -13.64 -6.58 18.94
N THR A 153 -13.51 -6.13 20.19
CA THR A 153 -12.64 -6.77 21.17
C THR A 153 -13.06 -8.21 21.43
N GLN A 154 -12.08 -9.10 21.59
CA GLN A 154 -12.33 -10.50 21.92
C GLN A 154 -13.02 -10.60 23.29
N GLY A 155 -14.14 -11.29 23.36
CA GLY A 155 -14.98 -11.43 24.57
C GLY A 155 -16.43 -11.00 24.35
N ALA A 156 -16.68 -9.96 23.56
CA ALA A 156 -18.04 -9.51 23.27
C ALA A 156 -18.69 -10.27 22.09
N ALA A 157 -17.90 -10.86 21.21
CA ALA A 157 -18.41 -11.65 20.08
C ALA A 157 -19.05 -12.99 20.52
N ALA A 158 -18.66 -13.53 21.69
CA ALA A 158 -19.17 -14.80 22.21
C ALA A 158 -20.58 -14.69 22.84
N GLN A 159 -21.06 -13.47 23.15
CA GLN A 159 -22.30 -13.25 23.91
C GLN A 159 -23.47 -12.69 23.07
N GLY A 160 -23.38 -12.72 21.75
CA GLY A 160 -24.49 -12.26 20.89
C GLY A 160 -24.74 -10.73 20.87
N ALA A 161 -23.96 -9.96 21.63
CA ALA A 161 -24.06 -8.50 21.74
C ALA A 161 -23.14 -7.76 20.75
N ALA A 162 -23.06 -8.24 19.51
CA ALA A 162 -22.14 -7.73 18.47
C ALA A 162 -22.34 -6.24 18.11
N ALA A 163 -23.45 -5.63 18.50
CA ALA A 163 -23.76 -4.23 18.18
C ALA A 163 -23.20 -3.22 19.20
N SER A 164 -22.86 -3.64 20.42
CA SER A 164 -22.45 -2.76 21.55
C SER A 164 -21.02 -2.99 22.04
N ALA A 165 -20.26 -3.87 21.38
CA ALA A 165 -18.88 -4.16 21.81
C ALA A 165 -17.94 -2.98 21.52
N PRO A 166 -17.03 -2.64 22.46
CA PRO A 166 -16.00 -1.64 22.21
C PRO A 166 -15.15 -2.05 21.02
N ARG A 167 -14.89 -1.10 20.15
CA ARG A 167 -14.13 -1.33 18.91
C ARG A 167 -12.76 -0.73 19.03
N VAL A 168 -11.77 -1.48 18.57
CA VAL A 168 -10.37 -1.09 18.62
C VAL A 168 -9.82 -0.99 17.20
N SER A 169 -9.00 0.01 16.96
CA SER A 169 -8.32 0.18 15.68
C SER A 169 -7.36 -1.00 15.42
N LEU A 170 -7.50 -1.64 14.26
CA LEU A 170 -6.60 -2.71 13.85
C LEU A 170 -5.17 -2.19 13.67
N ALA A 171 -5.01 -0.96 13.18
CA ALA A 171 -3.70 -0.34 13.04
C ALA A 171 -2.99 -0.24 14.39
N LEU A 172 -3.72 0.17 15.43
CA LEU A 172 -3.18 0.24 16.79
C LEU A 172 -2.75 -1.15 17.32
N LEU A 173 -3.60 -2.17 17.15
CA LEU A 173 -3.27 -3.53 17.57
C LEU A 173 -2.02 -4.09 16.90
N LEU A 174 -1.85 -3.82 15.59
CA LEU A 174 -0.67 -4.26 14.84
C LEU A 174 0.60 -3.55 15.30
N VAL A 175 0.52 -2.25 15.57
CA VAL A 175 1.65 -1.46 16.05
C VAL A 175 2.03 -1.87 17.47
N GLU A 176 1.08 -2.06 18.38
CA GLU A 176 1.31 -2.54 19.76
C GLU A 176 1.94 -3.95 19.80
N ALA A 177 1.57 -4.80 18.82
CA ALA A 177 2.17 -6.11 18.66
C ALA A 177 3.57 -6.07 18.00
N GLY A 178 4.03 -4.90 17.53
CA GLY A 178 5.28 -4.77 16.80
C GLY A 178 5.26 -5.38 15.40
N LEU A 179 4.08 -5.46 14.76
CA LEU A 179 3.87 -6.10 13.45
C LEU A 179 3.66 -5.08 12.32
N ALA A 180 3.73 -3.79 12.63
CA ALA A 180 3.60 -2.70 11.67
C ALA A 180 4.46 -1.51 12.04
N TYR A 181 4.89 -0.76 11.03
CA TYR A 181 5.58 0.53 11.16
C TYR A 181 4.57 1.66 10.99
N VAL A 182 4.75 2.73 11.74
CA VAL A 182 4.01 3.98 11.53
C VAL A 182 4.68 4.77 10.41
N VAL A 183 3.90 5.17 9.40
CA VAL A 183 4.43 5.94 8.26
C VAL A 183 4.37 7.45 8.54
N SER A 184 5.22 8.24 7.87
CA SER A 184 5.28 9.71 8.06
C SER A 184 3.97 10.41 7.74
N SER A 185 3.19 9.89 6.77
CA SER A 185 1.87 10.45 6.42
C SER A 185 0.80 10.33 7.52
N VAL A 186 1.11 9.66 8.63
CA VAL A 186 0.19 9.53 9.78
C VAL A 186 -0.09 10.87 10.45
N ASP A 187 0.81 11.85 10.38
CA ASP A 187 0.74 13.10 11.14
C ASP A 187 -0.50 13.95 10.84
N THR A 188 -1.14 13.73 9.70
CA THR A 188 -2.40 14.38 9.33
C THR A 188 -3.65 13.67 9.91
N ARG A 189 -3.48 12.53 10.56
CA ARG A 189 -4.58 11.72 11.09
C ARG A 189 -4.86 12.02 12.56
N PRO A 190 -6.11 11.90 13.01
CA PRO A 190 -6.47 12.13 14.42
C PRO A 190 -5.85 11.10 15.38
N ASP A 191 -5.55 9.88 14.91
CA ASP A 191 -4.98 8.78 15.68
C ASP A 191 -3.43 8.75 15.67
N ALA A 192 -2.78 9.71 15.00
CA ALA A 192 -1.32 9.78 14.84
C ALA A 192 -0.55 9.67 16.17
N ARG A 193 -0.99 10.42 17.17
CA ARG A 193 -0.33 10.45 18.48
C ARG A 193 -0.38 9.09 19.17
N GLN A 194 -1.51 8.39 19.07
CA GLN A 194 -1.66 7.06 19.66
C GLN A 194 -0.80 6.03 18.95
N LEU A 195 -0.79 6.05 17.61
CA LEU A 195 0.03 5.13 16.81
C LEU A 195 1.52 5.33 17.08
N ARG A 196 2.02 6.57 17.16
CA ARG A 196 3.43 6.84 17.48
C ARG A 196 3.80 6.43 18.90
N ALA A 197 2.92 6.66 19.88
CA ALA A 197 3.14 6.21 21.25
C ALA A 197 3.18 4.67 21.34
N ALA A 198 2.30 3.99 20.65
CA ALA A 198 2.27 2.53 20.57
C ALA A 198 3.54 1.97 19.89
N GLU A 199 4.00 2.60 18.81
CA GLU A 199 5.25 2.22 18.15
C GLU A 199 6.46 2.39 19.05
N ALA A 200 6.57 3.52 19.77
CA ALA A 200 7.64 3.75 20.71
C ALA A 200 7.63 2.72 21.86
N ALA A 201 6.44 2.36 22.37
CA ALA A 201 6.30 1.33 23.38
C ALA A 201 6.69 -0.08 22.85
N ALA A 202 6.30 -0.41 21.62
CA ALA A 202 6.67 -1.67 20.97
C ALA A 202 8.19 -1.78 20.73
N ARG A 203 8.84 -0.67 20.31
CA ARG A 203 10.30 -0.57 20.17
C ARG A 203 11.01 -0.77 21.51
N ALA A 204 10.58 -0.05 22.54
CA ALA A 204 11.17 -0.16 23.88
C ALA A 204 11.04 -1.59 24.45
N ALA A 205 9.90 -2.25 24.15
CA ALA A 205 9.65 -3.65 24.57
C ALA A 205 10.28 -4.69 23.63
N LYS A 206 10.97 -4.29 22.56
CA LYS A 206 11.57 -5.16 21.52
C LYS A 206 10.61 -6.24 21.00
N LYS A 207 9.38 -5.83 20.68
CA LYS A 207 8.34 -6.76 20.19
C LYS A 207 8.40 -6.95 18.68
N GLY A 208 8.22 -8.18 18.20
CA GLY A 208 8.05 -8.49 16.78
C GLY A 208 9.17 -7.94 15.92
N LEU A 209 8.86 -7.02 15.02
CA LEU A 209 9.83 -6.37 14.11
C LEU A 209 10.97 -5.64 14.82
N TRP A 210 10.77 -5.27 16.06
CA TRP A 210 11.75 -4.53 16.87
C TRP A 210 12.69 -5.44 17.67
N GLU A 211 12.50 -6.75 17.63
CA GLU A 211 13.34 -7.72 18.36
C GLU A 211 14.79 -7.69 17.87
N THR A 212 14.98 -7.65 16.56
CA THR A 212 16.30 -7.57 15.91
C THR A 212 16.66 -6.17 15.45
N PHE A 213 15.78 -5.19 15.69
CA PHE A 213 16.03 -3.81 15.28
C PHE A 213 17.14 -3.21 16.16
N VAL A 214 18.28 -2.99 15.55
CA VAL A 214 19.32 -2.13 16.10
C VAL A 214 18.99 -0.71 15.67
N GLU A 215 18.66 0.15 16.62
CA GLU A 215 18.48 1.56 16.31
C GLU A 215 19.78 2.05 15.67
N PRO A 216 19.75 2.53 14.39
CA PRO A 216 20.94 3.10 13.81
C PRO A 216 21.39 4.20 14.78
N GLU A 217 22.63 4.11 15.30
CA GLU A 217 23.18 5.19 16.10
C GLU A 217 22.82 6.48 15.38
N ALA A 218 22.06 7.34 16.07
CA ALA A 218 21.68 8.62 15.50
C ALA A 218 22.98 9.21 14.96
N PRO A 219 23.07 9.53 13.66
CA PRO A 219 24.32 10.04 13.10
C PRO A 219 24.77 11.09 14.10
N VAL A 220 25.90 10.82 14.76
CA VAL A 220 26.45 11.66 15.81
C VAL A 220 26.27 13.04 15.27
N ALA A 221 25.38 13.83 15.89
CA ALA A 221 24.87 15.07 15.32
C ALA A 221 26.11 15.79 14.82
N ALA A 222 26.30 15.74 13.48
CA ALA A 222 27.53 16.25 12.87
C ALA A 222 27.62 17.65 13.44
N ALA A 223 28.58 17.83 14.32
CA ALA A 223 28.70 18.99 15.20
C ALA A 223 28.29 20.16 14.35
N ALA A 224 27.22 20.85 14.72
CA ALA A 224 26.44 21.76 13.90
C ALA A 224 27.39 22.49 12.97
N GLN A 225 27.51 21.97 11.74
CA GLN A 225 28.45 22.58 10.78
C GLN A 225 27.92 23.98 10.63
N GLU A 226 28.74 24.95 11.00
CA GLU A 226 28.38 26.35 10.80
C GLU A 226 27.88 26.47 9.36
N PRO A 227 26.72 27.12 9.11
CA PRO A 227 26.15 27.19 7.79
C PRO A 227 27.20 27.70 6.81
N THR A 228 27.76 26.81 6.01
CA THR A 228 28.78 27.16 5.03
C THR A 228 28.06 27.92 3.91
N ARG A 229 28.39 29.19 3.79
CA ARG A 229 27.91 30.00 2.68
C ARG A 229 28.78 29.71 1.46
N ALA A 230 28.17 29.31 0.38
CA ALA A 230 28.85 29.12 -0.89
C ALA A 230 28.16 29.96 -1.96
N PHE A 231 28.95 30.49 -2.88
CA PHE A 231 28.42 31.12 -4.08
C PHE A 231 28.13 30.02 -5.10
N VAL A 232 26.88 29.96 -5.54
CA VAL A 232 26.40 28.94 -6.50
C VAL A 232 25.65 29.62 -7.62
N THR A 233 25.78 29.06 -8.82
CA THR A 233 24.92 29.41 -9.95
C THR A 233 23.82 28.37 -10.06
N VAL A 234 22.57 28.78 -10.13
CA VAL A 234 21.43 27.92 -10.41
C VAL A 234 21.44 27.62 -11.90
N THR A 235 21.62 26.37 -12.27
CA THR A 235 21.71 25.94 -13.67
C THR A 235 20.38 25.46 -14.21
N ASP A 236 19.54 24.85 -13.38
CA ASP A 236 18.18 24.45 -13.77
C ASP A 236 17.24 24.41 -12.55
N VAL A 237 15.95 24.63 -12.80
CA VAL A 237 14.86 24.58 -11.81
C VAL A 237 13.87 23.53 -12.24
N VAL A 238 13.85 22.36 -11.57
CA VAL A 238 12.94 21.28 -11.90
C VAL A 238 11.55 21.52 -11.32
N ASP A 239 11.51 21.89 -10.03
CA ASP A 239 10.28 22.24 -9.31
C ASP A 239 10.61 23.09 -8.08
N GLY A 240 9.59 23.44 -7.27
CA GLY A 240 9.74 24.30 -6.10
C GLY A 240 10.68 23.76 -4.99
N SER A 241 11.15 22.52 -5.11
CA SER A 241 12.01 21.86 -4.11
C SER A 241 13.29 21.26 -4.68
N ARG A 242 13.46 21.26 -6.02
CA ARG A 242 14.62 20.68 -6.70
C ARG A 242 15.26 21.67 -7.65
N LEU A 243 16.50 22.00 -7.37
CA LEU A 243 17.34 22.91 -8.14
C LEU A 243 18.65 22.19 -8.46
N TYR A 244 19.19 22.44 -9.66
CA TYR A 244 20.56 22.10 -10.00
C TYR A 244 21.45 23.31 -9.78
N LEU A 245 22.57 23.09 -9.09
CA LEU A 245 23.48 24.15 -8.67
C LEU A 245 24.90 23.80 -9.09
N GLN A 246 25.65 24.80 -9.53
CA GLN A 246 27.10 24.72 -9.71
C GLN A 246 27.81 25.63 -8.73
N MET A 247 28.88 25.13 -8.13
CA MET A 247 29.77 25.94 -7.26
C MET A 247 30.57 26.91 -8.10
N CYS A 248 30.46 28.20 -7.81
CA CYS A 248 31.17 29.23 -8.61
C CYS A 248 32.69 29.16 -8.49
N ASP A 249 33.21 28.69 -7.35
CA ASP A 249 34.63 28.71 -7.03
C ASP A 249 35.31 27.34 -7.10
N ASP A 250 34.72 26.37 -7.85
CA ASP A 250 35.31 25.05 -8.01
C ASP A 250 36.35 25.02 -9.13
N PRO A 251 37.69 24.91 -8.77
CA PRO A 251 38.74 24.87 -9.76
C PRO A 251 38.73 23.67 -10.67
N GLU A 252 38.09 22.58 -10.23
CA GLU A 252 37.93 21.36 -11.08
C GLU A 252 36.87 21.58 -12.16
N LEU A 253 35.80 22.31 -11.82
CA LEU A 253 34.78 22.69 -12.79
C LEU A 253 35.37 23.58 -13.89
N VAL A 254 36.21 24.55 -13.51
CA VAL A 254 36.87 25.45 -14.47
C VAL A 254 37.79 24.66 -15.42
N ARG A 255 38.61 23.74 -14.88
CA ARG A 255 39.49 22.89 -15.70
C ARG A 255 38.70 21.99 -16.65
N MET A 256 37.63 21.41 -16.16
CA MET A 256 36.76 20.56 -16.95
C MET A 256 36.10 21.36 -18.09
N GLN A 257 35.57 22.53 -17.80
CA GLN A 257 34.99 23.40 -18.83
C GLN A 257 36.02 23.84 -19.89
N ALA A 258 37.27 24.09 -19.47
CA ALA A 258 38.33 24.36 -20.43
C ALA A 258 38.62 23.15 -21.31
N ALA A 259 38.69 21.95 -20.73
CA ALA A 259 38.90 20.71 -21.52
C ALA A 259 37.74 20.43 -22.50
N LEU A 260 36.52 20.72 -22.09
CA LEU A 260 35.34 20.57 -22.96
C LEU A 260 35.35 21.54 -24.16
N SER A 261 36.01 22.69 -24.03
CA SER A 261 36.14 23.67 -25.11
C SER A 261 37.04 23.16 -26.27
N ASP A 262 37.94 22.21 -25.98
CA ASP A 262 38.86 21.63 -26.96
C ASP A 262 38.30 20.33 -27.60
N VAL A 263 37.10 19.91 -27.20
CA VAL A 263 36.45 18.69 -27.76
C VAL A 263 35.99 18.94 -29.19
N SER A 264 36.32 18.03 -30.08
CA SER A 264 35.79 17.98 -31.44
C SER A 264 34.86 16.78 -31.63
N GLY A 265 33.87 16.91 -32.51
CA GLY A 265 32.95 15.82 -32.81
C GLY A 265 33.68 14.60 -33.37
N ASP A 266 33.26 13.40 -32.98
CA ASP A 266 33.74 12.13 -33.47
C ASP A 266 32.56 11.37 -34.09
N ASP A 267 32.48 11.43 -35.43
CA ASP A 267 31.42 10.78 -36.20
C ASP A 267 31.44 9.24 -36.11
N ALA A 268 32.59 8.67 -35.66
CA ALA A 268 32.72 7.23 -35.44
C ALA A 268 32.28 6.77 -34.07
N PHE A 269 32.04 7.69 -33.12
CA PHE A 269 31.65 7.38 -31.77
C PHE A 269 30.14 7.14 -31.70
N ALA A 270 29.73 5.89 -31.46
CA ALA A 270 28.37 5.44 -31.36
C ALA A 270 28.06 4.89 -29.94
N PRO A 271 27.80 5.76 -28.96
CA PRO A 271 27.59 5.32 -27.56
C PRO A 271 26.28 4.59 -27.37
N ALA A 272 26.30 3.58 -26.48
CA ALA A 272 25.10 2.90 -26.00
C ALA A 272 24.40 3.70 -24.89
N PRO A 273 23.11 3.46 -24.62
CA PRO A 273 22.43 4.02 -23.46
C PRO A 273 23.18 3.71 -22.15
N GLY A 274 23.33 4.71 -21.28
CA GLY A 274 24.11 4.63 -20.03
C GLY A 274 25.58 5.03 -20.17
N THR A 275 26.07 5.32 -21.39
CA THR A 275 27.45 5.76 -21.62
C THR A 275 27.60 7.25 -21.28
N LEU A 276 28.67 7.59 -20.56
CA LEU A 276 29.10 8.97 -20.36
C LEU A 276 29.80 9.47 -21.63
N CYS A 277 29.40 10.65 -22.09
CA CYS A 277 29.93 11.25 -23.33
C CYS A 277 29.98 12.78 -23.21
N CYS A 278 30.57 13.41 -24.22
CA CYS A 278 30.39 14.85 -24.43
C CYS A 278 29.29 15.03 -25.49
N GLY A 279 28.26 15.80 -25.14
CA GLY A 279 27.15 16.16 -26.03
C GLY A 279 27.22 17.63 -26.42
N ARG A 280 27.07 17.91 -27.72
CA ARG A 280 27.02 19.29 -28.20
C ARG A 280 25.62 19.85 -28.02
N PHE A 281 25.48 20.93 -27.25
CA PHE A 281 24.19 21.52 -27.00
C PHE A 281 23.78 22.42 -28.17
N THR A 282 22.57 22.23 -28.66
CA THR A 282 22.08 22.96 -29.87
C THR A 282 21.76 24.42 -29.63
N GLY A 283 21.73 24.88 -28.38
CA GLY A 283 21.38 26.27 -28.04
C GLY A 283 22.55 27.24 -28.15
N ASP A 284 23.77 26.78 -27.84
CA ASP A 284 24.99 27.62 -27.82
C ASP A 284 26.19 26.97 -28.55
N ASP A 285 25.97 25.78 -29.13
CA ASP A 285 26.97 25.02 -29.87
C ASP A 285 28.16 24.57 -29.00
N ALA A 286 28.09 24.65 -27.69
CA ALA A 286 29.12 24.24 -26.75
C ALA A 286 29.01 22.76 -26.37
N TRP A 287 30.13 22.19 -25.91
CA TRP A 287 30.24 20.81 -25.46
C TRP A 287 30.04 20.72 -23.96
N TYR A 288 29.25 19.72 -23.53
CA TYR A 288 28.94 19.46 -22.14
C TYR A 288 29.00 17.99 -21.80
N ARG A 289 29.26 17.65 -20.56
CA ARG A 289 29.19 16.27 -20.07
C ARG A 289 27.74 15.80 -20.10
N ALA A 290 27.53 14.61 -20.69
CA ALA A 290 26.20 14.08 -20.83
C ALA A 290 26.19 12.55 -20.68
N PHE A 291 25.06 12.02 -20.23
CA PHE A 291 24.75 10.59 -20.31
C PHE A 291 23.79 10.33 -21.46
N VAL A 292 24.08 9.31 -22.25
CA VAL A 292 23.13 8.83 -23.25
C VAL A 292 21.97 8.11 -22.56
N VAL A 293 20.77 8.62 -22.72
CA VAL A 293 19.55 8.04 -22.16
C VAL A 293 18.89 7.09 -23.17
N ALA A 294 18.83 7.50 -24.43
CA ALA A 294 18.28 6.71 -25.52
C ALA A 294 18.92 7.08 -26.85
N VAL A 295 18.93 6.12 -27.79
CA VAL A 295 19.39 6.32 -29.17
C VAL A 295 18.16 6.32 -30.08
N ARG A 296 17.99 7.38 -30.88
CA ARG A 296 16.87 7.55 -31.82
C ARG A 296 17.36 7.78 -33.24
N GLY A 297 17.66 6.71 -33.96
CA GLY A 297 18.22 6.80 -35.28
C GLY A 297 19.62 7.44 -35.25
N GLU A 298 19.77 8.62 -35.86
CA GLU A 298 21.03 9.39 -35.86
C GLU A 298 21.12 10.39 -34.68
N ALA A 299 20.07 10.50 -33.83
CA ALA A 299 20.06 11.41 -32.70
C ALA A 299 20.14 10.65 -31.36
N TYR A 300 20.71 11.31 -30.37
CA TYR A 300 20.86 10.81 -29.01
C TYR A 300 20.04 11.65 -28.05
N ASP A 301 19.19 11.03 -27.24
CA ASP A 301 18.61 11.68 -26.07
C ASP A 301 19.64 11.62 -24.96
N VAL A 302 20.18 12.78 -24.57
CA VAL A 302 21.24 12.88 -23.58
C VAL A 302 20.78 13.70 -22.37
N TYR A 303 21.29 13.30 -21.21
CA TYR A 303 21.10 14.03 -19.97
C TYR A 303 22.39 14.78 -19.63
N TYR A 304 22.33 16.10 -19.66
CA TYR A 304 23.47 16.96 -19.32
C TYR A 304 23.70 16.99 -17.81
N CYS A 305 24.79 16.37 -17.36
CA CYS A 305 25.05 16.12 -15.93
C CYS A 305 25.14 17.38 -15.09
N ASP A 306 25.75 18.41 -15.64
CA ASP A 306 26.06 19.65 -14.92
C ASP A 306 24.90 20.64 -14.91
N PHE A 307 23.88 20.41 -15.73
CA PHE A 307 22.75 21.30 -15.90
C PHE A 307 21.40 20.66 -15.56
N GLY A 308 21.36 19.35 -15.32
CA GLY A 308 20.13 18.65 -14.99
C GLY A 308 19.11 18.56 -16.13
N ALA A 309 19.50 18.84 -17.37
CA ALA A 309 18.60 18.96 -18.52
C ALA A 309 18.66 17.73 -19.41
N LEU A 310 17.49 17.17 -19.76
CA LEU A 310 17.34 16.15 -20.79
C LEU A 310 17.08 16.81 -22.15
N ARG A 311 17.91 16.54 -23.13
CA ARG A 311 17.77 17.08 -24.51
C ARG A 311 18.18 16.05 -25.53
N SER A 312 17.75 16.25 -26.78
CA SER A 312 18.24 15.49 -27.92
C SER A 312 19.41 16.24 -28.56
N CYS A 313 20.52 15.54 -28.83
CA CYS A 313 21.65 16.04 -29.58
C CYS A 313 21.99 15.10 -30.73
N ILE A 314 22.59 15.65 -31.80
CA ILE A 314 22.95 14.90 -33.00
C ILE A 314 24.43 14.54 -32.95
N VAL A 315 25.27 15.33 -32.28
CA VAL A 315 26.71 15.15 -32.25
C VAL A 315 27.16 14.83 -30.82
N VAL A 316 27.81 13.70 -30.66
CA VAL A 316 28.43 13.25 -29.43
C VAL A 316 29.91 12.95 -29.68
N SER A 317 30.72 13.00 -28.63
CA SER A 317 32.13 12.66 -28.67
C SER A 317 32.52 11.88 -27.43
N THR A 318 33.64 11.20 -27.49
CA THR A 318 34.20 10.47 -26.35
C THR A 318 34.45 11.43 -25.20
N TYR A 319 34.08 11.03 -23.99
CA TYR A 319 34.44 11.77 -22.78
C TYR A 319 35.91 11.53 -22.47
N VAL A 320 36.70 12.59 -22.40
CA VAL A 320 38.15 12.57 -22.13
C VAL A 320 38.43 12.68 -20.63
#